data_074ffbf1aaec838b7b488485f100efbe
#
_entry.id   074ffbf1aaec838b7b488485f100efbe
#
_cell.length_a   1.000
_cell.length_b   1.000
_cell.length_c   1.000
_cell.angle_alpha   90.00
_cell.angle_beta   90.00
_cell.angle_gamma   90.00
#
_symmetry.space_group_name_H-M   'P 1'
#
loop_
_entity.id
_entity.type
_entity.pdbx_description
1 polymer ?
#
loop_
_entity_poly.entity_id
_entity_poly.type
_entity_poly.pdbx_seq_one_letter_code
_entity_poly.pdbx_strand_id
1 'polypeptide(L)'
;LDDIVEFTGRVFSNINQISLMGLESIGWARKNWSSIFVEHDSYSEKILSAVETAQRSGIPLTIFNYPLCHLPERAWGFATQSISDWKNYYPKECDECTQKSFCAGYFSSSKGRFHQPPRPII
;
A
#
# COMPACT_ATOMS: atom_id res chain seq x y z
N LEU A 1 10.92 7.26 3.44
CA LEU A 1 9.47 7.45 3.50
C LEU A 1 9.06 8.21 4.76
N ASP A 2 9.57 7.79 5.91
CA ASP A 2 9.43 8.48 7.20
C ASP A 2 9.94 9.92 7.15
N ASP A 3 11.09 10.19 6.52
CA ASP A 3 11.62 11.55 6.31
C ASP A 3 10.62 12.47 5.58
N ILE A 4 9.91 11.94 4.59
CA ILE A 4 8.89 12.69 3.86
C ILE A 4 7.70 13.00 4.77
N VAL A 5 7.26 12.05 5.57
CA VAL A 5 6.17 12.22 6.53
C VAL A 5 6.55 13.25 7.59
N GLU A 6 7.75 13.15 8.15
CA GLU A 6 8.25 14.11 9.14
C GLU A 6 8.37 15.51 8.57
N PHE A 7 8.98 15.65 7.38
CA PHE A 7 9.07 16.92 6.67
C PHE A 7 7.70 17.54 6.43
N THR A 8 6.75 16.71 5.96
CA THR A 8 5.38 17.16 5.67
C THR A 8 4.72 17.71 6.94
N GLY A 9 4.80 16.99 8.04
CA GLY A 9 4.22 17.42 9.31
C GLY A 9 4.85 18.68 9.88
N ARG A 10 6.14 18.90 9.63
CA ARG A 10 6.86 20.08 10.09
C ARG A 10 6.57 21.32 9.25
N VAL A 11 6.42 21.15 7.93
CA VAL A 11 6.32 22.28 7.00
C VAL A 11 4.88 22.70 6.73
N PHE A 12 3.95 21.75 6.71
CA PHE A 12 2.56 22.00 6.37
C PHE A 12 1.66 21.88 7.61
N SER A 13 1.43 22.99 8.30
CA SER A 13 0.64 23.03 9.54
C SER A 13 -0.86 22.69 9.37
N ASN A 14 -1.39 22.78 8.15
CA ASN A 14 -2.81 22.60 7.87
C ASN A 14 -3.11 21.30 7.09
N ILE A 15 -2.20 20.32 7.13
CA ILE A 15 -2.44 19.05 6.47
C ILE A 15 -3.47 18.23 7.23
N ASN A 16 -4.48 17.74 6.52
CA ASN A 16 -5.56 16.93 7.12
C ASN A 16 -5.25 15.44 7.09
N GLN A 17 -4.49 14.98 6.09
CA GLN A 17 -4.18 13.56 5.90
C GLN A 17 -2.99 13.37 4.97
N ILE A 18 -2.22 12.31 5.21
CA ILE A 18 -1.26 11.75 4.26
C ILE A 18 -1.83 10.45 3.71
N SER A 19 -1.82 10.31 2.39
CA SER A 19 -2.21 9.06 1.72
C SER A 19 -0.98 8.43 1.08
N LEU A 20 -0.63 7.22 1.53
CA LEU A 20 0.36 6.37 0.87
C LEU A 20 -0.38 5.46 -0.11
N MET A 21 0.06 5.42 -1.35
CA MET A 21 -0.60 4.63 -2.38
C MET A 21 0.39 3.67 -3.04
N GLY A 22 -0.03 2.43 -3.22
CA GLY A 22 0.72 1.45 -4.00
C GLY A 22 0.90 1.92 -5.45
N LEU A 23 2.01 1.52 -6.08
CA LEU A 23 2.30 1.87 -7.48
C LEU A 23 1.35 1.13 -8.43
N GLU A 24 0.59 1.87 -9.23
CA GLU A 24 -0.27 1.29 -10.26
C GLU A 24 0.49 1.09 -11.58
N SER A 25 0.37 -0.10 -12.19
CA SER A 25 1.05 -0.47 -13.44
C SER A 25 0.33 0.06 -14.69
N ILE A 26 0.23 1.39 -14.82
CA ILE A 26 -0.36 2.07 -15.97
C ILE A 26 0.59 3.11 -16.58
N GLY A 27 0.31 3.52 -17.80
CA GLY A 27 1.06 4.59 -18.48
C GLY A 27 2.57 4.39 -18.44
N TRP A 28 3.29 5.42 -18.01
CA TRP A 28 4.75 5.40 -17.90
C TRP A 28 5.27 4.42 -16.86
N ALA A 29 4.53 4.18 -15.76
CA ALA A 29 4.89 3.19 -14.78
C ALA A 29 4.93 1.79 -15.41
N ARG A 30 3.95 1.44 -16.23
CA ARG A 30 3.93 0.14 -16.94
C ARG A 30 5.09 -0.01 -17.93
N LYS A 31 5.42 1.06 -18.65
CA LYS A 31 6.56 1.07 -19.60
C LYS A 31 7.90 0.84 -18.91
N ASN A 32 8.09 1.41 -17.74
CA ASN A 32 9.35 1.40 -17.00
C ASN A 32 9.30 0.44 -15.80
N TRP A 33 8.36 -0.49 -15.76
CA TRP A 33 8.08 -1.33 -14.60
C TRP A 33 9.33 -2.01 -14.04
N SER A 34 10.12 -2.63 -14.91
CA SER A 34 11.36 -3.32 -14.52
C SER A 34 12.40 -2.43 -13.84
N SER A 35 12.32 -1.10 -14.06
CA SER A 35 13.28 -0.14 -13.49
C SER A 35 12.76 0.55 -12.24
N ILE A 36 11.44 0.61 -12.04
CA ILE A 36 10.83 1.39 -10.95
C ILE A 36 10.09 0.53 -9.93
N PHE A 37 9.67 -0.68 -10.31
CA PHE A 37 8.98 -1.56 -9.38
C PHE A 37 9.95 -2.08 -8.32
N VAL A 38 9.52 -1.97 -7.08
CA VAL A 38 10.20 -2.51 -5.90
C VAL A 38 9.21 -3.44 -5.21
N GLU A 39 9.66 -4.64 -4.87
CA GLU A 39 8.82 -5.60 -4.15
C GLU A 39 8.36 -5.04 -2.82
N HIS A 40 7.08 -5.22 -2.51
CA HIS A 40 6.44 -4.69 -1.30
C HIS A 40 7.19 -5.07 -0.02
N ASP A 41 7.64 -6.31 0.07
CA ASP A 41 8.34 -6.80 1.26
C ASP A 41 9.64 -6.04 1.56
N SER A 42 10.31 -5.54 0.53
CA SER A 42 11.60 -4.85 0.70
C SER A 42 11.47 -3.48 1.39
N TYR A 43 10.27 -2.88 1.41
CA TYR A 43 10.03 -1.59 2.05
C TYR A 43 8.83 -1.56 3.01
N SER A 44 8.26 -2.71 3.33
CA SER A 44 7.11 -2.82 4.23
C SER A 44 7.38 -2.22 5.62
N GLU A 45 8.57 -2.46 6.18
CA GLU A 45 8.99 -1.85 7.45
C GLU A 45 9.13 -0.33 7.37
N LYS A 46 9.48 0.21 6.19
CA LYS A 46 9.53 1.66 5.97
C LYS A 46 8.13 2.28 5.94
N ILE A 47 7.13 1.52 5.50
CA ILE A 47 5.72 1.95 5.59
C ILE A 47 5.30 2.00 7.06
N LEU A 48 5.63 0.97 7.85
CA LEU A 48 5.35 0.97 9.28
C LEU A 48 6.01 2.15 10.00
N SER A 49 7.28 2.41 9.70
CA SER A 49 8.00 3.58 10.25
C SER A 49 7.33 4.90 9.87
N ALA A 50 6.83 5.02 8.64
CA ALA A 50 6.08 6.21 8.19
C ALA A 50 4.76 6.39 8.95
N VAL A 51 4.03 5.29 9.19
CA VAL A 51 2.80 5.28 10.01
C VAL A 51 3.10 5.76 11.43
N GLU A 52 4.11 5.19 12.07
CA GLU A 52 4.51 5.57 13.43
C GLU A 52 4.96 7.04 13.52
N THR A 53 5.65 7.53 12.50
CA THR A 53 6.05 8.93 12.41
C THR A 53 4.85 9.86 12.25
N ALA A 54 3.88 9.51 11.42
CA ALA A 54 2.64 10.25 11.26
C ALA A 54 1.85 10.31 12.58
N GLN A 55 1.75 9.19 13.29
CA GLN A 55 1.07 9.11 14.59
C GLN A 55 1.74 10.04 15.63
N ARG A 56 3.08 10.02 15.71
CA ARG A 56 3.82 10.92 16.61
C ARG A 56 3.60 12.39 16.27
N SER A 57 3.43 12.71 14.99
CA SER A 57 3.16 14.07 14.51
C SER A 57 1.68 14.46 14.57
N GLY A 58 0.79 13.56 14.99
CA GLY A 58 -0.65 13.80 15.04
C GLY A 58 -1.31 13.95 13.66
N ILE A 59 -0.71 13.38 12.60
CA ILE A 59 -1.22 13.46 11.25
C ILE A 59 -1.91 12.14 10.89
N PRO A 60 -3.20 12.16 10.52
CA PRO A 60 -3.86 10.96 9.97
C PRO A 60 -3.13 10.46 8.73
N LEU A 61 -2.84 9.15 8.68
CA LEU A 61 -2.22 8.50 7.53
C LEU A 61 -3.06 7.30 7.12
N THR A 62 -3.26 7.14 5.82
CA THR A 62 -4.00 6.02 5.24
C THR A 62 -3.17 5.38 4.12
N ILE A 63 -3.18 4.05 4.06
CA ILE A 63 -2.47 3.27 3.05
C ILE A 63 -3.51 2.72 2.07
N PHE A 64 -3.39 3.09 0.80
CA PHE A 64 -4.29 2.66 -0.28
C PHE A 64 -3.62 1.66 -1.21
N ASN A 65 -4.41 0.72 -1.70
CA ASN A 65 -3.99 -0.21 -2.75
C ASN A 65 -2.69 -0.97 -2.42
N TYR A 66 -2.62 -1.45 -1.19
CA TYR A 66 -1.49 -2.25 -0.71
C TYR A 66 -2.00 -3.57 -0.12
N PRO A 67 -1.54 -4.73 -0.61
CA PRO A 67 -2.02 -6.02 -0.12
C PRO A 67 -1.59 -6.26 1.34
N LEU A 68 -2.50 -6.68 2.20
CA LEU A 68 -2.23 -6.90 3.62
C LEU A 68 -1.13 -7.94 3.86
N CYS A 69 -1.02 -8.96 2.99
CA CYS A 69 0.00 -10.00 3.12
C CYS A 69 1.44 -9.52 2.90
N HIS A 70 1.62 -8.29 2.41
CA HIS A 70 2.92 -7.64 2.25
C HIS A 70 3.11 -6.47 3.22
N LEU A 71 2.20 -6.31 4.17
CA LEU A 71 2.23 -5.23 5.16
C LEU A 71 2.37 -5.83 6.56
N PRO A 72 3.23 -5.27 7.42
CA PRO A 72 3.27 -5.68 8.82
C PRO A 72 1.90 -5.56 9.48
N GLU A 73 1.48 -6.54 10.27
CA GLU A 73 0.16 -6.58 10.89
C GLU A 73 -0.17 -5.30 11.68
N ARG A 74 0.83 -4.71 12.33
CA ARG A 74 0.70 -3.44 13.05
C ARG A 74 0.28 -2.26 12.16
N ALA A 75 0.46 -2.35 10.85
CA ALA A 75 0.06 -1.33 9.88
C ALA A 75 -1.30 -1.62 9.23
N TRP A 76 -1.92 -2.77 9.45
CA TRP A 76 -3.20 -3.14 8.80
C TRP A 76 -4.34 -2.17 9.12
N GLY A 77 -4.39 -1.65 10.34
CA GLY A 77 -5.43 -0.68 10.74
C GLY A 77 -5.39 0.65 9.95
N PHE A 78 -4.32 0.90 9.20
CA PHE A 78 -4.13 2.08 8.36
C PHE A 78 -4.38 1.79 6.89
N ALA A 79 -4.50 0.51 6.51
CA ALA A 79 -4.78 0.09 5.14
C ALA A 79 -6.27 0.17 4.84
N THR A 80 -6.60 0.60 3.64
CA THR A 80 -7.99 0.67 3.19
C THR A 80 -8.12 0.21 1.74
N GLN A 81 -9.30 -0.33 1.42
CA GLN A 81 -9.65 -0.69 0.06
C GLN A 81 -9.89 0.56 -0.80
N SER A 82 -9.66 0.45 -2.09
CA SER A 82 -10.05 1.49 -3.05
C SER A 82 -11.57 1.63 -3.08
N ILE A 83 -12.05 2.86 -3.28
CA ILE A 83 -13.47 3.17 -3.43
C ILE A 83 -14.07 2.47 -4.67
N SER A 84 -13.25 2.15 -5.67
CA SER A 84 -13.68 1.56 -6.94
C SER A 84 -13.37 0.07 -7.00
N ASP A 85 -14.38 -0.77 -6.83
CA ASP A 85 -14.25 -2.24 -6.85
C ASP A 85 -13.60 -2.77 -8.12
N TRP A 86 -13.89 -2.17 -9.27
CA TRP A 86 -13.33 -2.58 -10.56
C TRP A 86 -11.81 -2.38 -10.67
N LYS A 87 -11.22 -1.61 -9.79
CA LYS A 87 -9.76 -1.43 -9.73
C LYS A 87 -9.04 -2.53 -8.95
N ASN A 88 -9.76 -3.31 -8.17
CA ASN A 88 -9.18 -4.33 -7.32
C ASN A 88 -9.10 -5.67 -8.05
N TYR A 89 -8.01 -6.38 -7.83
CA TYR A 89 -7.76 -7.71 -8.35
C TYR A 89 -7.23 -8.61 -7.23
N TYR A 90 -7.79 -9.81 -7.15
CA TYR A 90 -7.35 -10.83 -6.22
C TYR A 90 -6.91 -12.07 -7.02
N PRO A 91 -5.62 -12.41 -7.03
CA PRO A 91 -5.16 -13.68 -7.58
C PRO A 91 -5.86 -14.87 -6.93
N LYS A 92 -5.85 -16.03 -7.63
CA LYS A 92 -6.54 -17.24 -7.16
C LYS A 92 -6.09 -17.69 -5.77
N GLU A 93 -4.84 -17.47 -5.44
CA GLU A 93 -4.25 -17.79 -4.14
C GLU A 93 -4.94 -17.02 -3.00
N CYS A 94 -5.57 -15.89 -3.29
CA CYS A 94 -6.32 -15.11 -2.30
C CYS A 94 -7.67 -15.73 -1.94
N ASP A 95 -8.12 -16.78 -2.62
CA ASP A 95 -9.43 -17.39 -2.34
C ASP A 95 -9.47 -18.06 -0.95
N GLU A 96 -8.34 -18.54 -0.45
CA GLU A 96 -8.20 -19.15 0.87
C GLU A 96 -7.76 -18.15 1.95
N CYS A 97 -7.58 -16.86 1.60
CA CYS A 97 -7.06 -15.85 2.53
C CYS A 97 -8.16 -15.34 3.48
N THR A 98 -7.94 -15.47 4.79
CA THR A 98 -8.88 -15.01 5.83
C THR A 98 -9.07 -13.50 5.84
N GLN A 99 -8.10 -12.73 5.34
CA GLN A 99 -8.13 -11.26 5.30
C GLN A 99 -8.64 -10.68 3.98
N LYS A 100 -9.08 -11.53 3.03
CA LYS A 100 -9.50 -11.09 1.69
C LYS A 100 -10.56 -9.98 1.71
N SER A 101 -11.52 -10.06 2.61
CA SER A 101 -12.62 -9.08 2.72
C SER A 101 -12.19 -7.68 3.18
N PHE A 102 -11.05 -7.58 3.86
CA PHE A 102 -10.50 -6.33 4.35
C PHE A 102 -9.30 -5.82 3.54
N CYS A 103 -8.77 -6.70 2.67
CA CYS A 103 -7.57 -6.42 1.90
C CYS A 103 -7.91 -5.57 0.66
N ALA A 104 -7.05 -4.61 0.34
CA ALA A 104 -7.15 -3.85 -0.90
C ALA A 104 -6.86 -4.70 -2.16
N GLY A 105 -6.23 -5.87 -1.99
CA GLY A 105 -5.77 -6.66 -3.12
C GLY A 105 -4.70 -5.94 -3.94
N TYR A 106 -4.68 -6.24 -5.22
CA TYR A 106 -3.77 -5.64 -6.19
C TYR A 106 -4.57 -4.77 -7.16
N PHE A 107 -3.91 -3.89 -7.88
CA PHE A 107 -4.55 -3.18 -8.99
C PHE A 107 -4.94 -4.16 -10.11
N SER A 108 -6.12 -4.00 -10.68
CA SER A 108 -6.58 -4.81 -11.83
C SER A 108 -5.64 -4.68 -13.05
N SER A 109 -4.98 -3.53 -13.19
CA SER A 109 -3.96 -3.28 -14.21
C SER A 109 -2.70 -4.13 -14.06
N SER A 110 -2.45 -4.68 -12.85
CA SER A 110 -1.29 -5.54 -12.57
C SER A 110 -1.53 -7.02 -12.82
N LYS A 111 -2.73 -7.40 -13.25
CA LYS A 111 -3.12 -8.78 -13.49
C LYS A 111 -2.10 -9.53 -14.35
N GLY A 112 -1.69 -10.68 -13.87
CA GLY A 112 -0.81 -11.63 -14.55
C GLY A 112 0.66 -11.50 -14.20
N ARG A 113 1.25 -10.30 -14.06
CA ARG A 113 2.71 -10.19 -13.86
C ARG A 113 3.24 -8.90 -13.24
N PHE A 114 2.42 -7.89 -13.07
CA PHE A 114 2.86 -6.58 -12.57
C PHE A 114 2.65 -6.43 -11.07
N HIS A 115 2.96 -7.49 -10.31
CA HIS A 115 2.86 -7.48 -8.86
C HIS A 115 3.72 -8.60 -8.25
N GLN A 116 4.04 -8.43 -6.99
CA GLN A 116 4.63 -9.50 -6.18
C GLN A 116 3.57 -10.59 -5.93
N PRO A 117 3.94 -11.89 -5.96
CA PRO A 117 3.00 -12.97 -5.66
C PRO A 117 2.35 -12.82 -4.28
N PRO A 118 1.05 -13.08 -4.13
CA PRO A 118 0.39 -13.02 -2.84
C PRO A 118 0.89 -14.11 -1.88
N ARG A 119 0.78 -13.81 -0.59
CA ARG A 119 1.00 -14.77 0.51
C ARG A 119 -0.29 -14.82 1.33
N PRO A 120 -1.19 -15.78 1.05
CA PRO A 120 -2.46 -15.89 1.77
C PRO A 120 -2.25 -15.99 3.28
N ILE A 121 -3.05 -15.24 4.03
CA ILE A 121 -3.09 -15.28 5.49
C ILE A 121 -4.14 -16.31 5.87
N ILE A 122 -3.71 -17.38 6.54
CA ILE A 122 -4.54 -18.53 6.90
C ILE A 122 -4.94 -18.45 8.38
#